data_62a232102a0b2ef2cb3a64019b8bb156
#
_entry.id   62a232102a0b2ef2cb3a64019b8bb156
#
_cell.length_a   1.000
_cell.length_b   1.000
_cell.length_c   1.000
_cell.angle_alpha   90.00
_cell.angle_beta   90.00
_cell.angle_gamma   90.00
#
_symmetry.space_group_name_H-M   'P 1'
#
loop_
_entity.id
_entity.type
_entity.pdbx_description
1 polymer ?
#
loop_
_entity_poly.entity_id
_entity_poly.type
_entity_poly.pdbx_seq_one_letter_code
_entity_poly.pdbx_strand_id
1 'polypeptide(L)'
;MRKLSLILMVWLILMPVATVSLLAAGHLGFVSQEEFHWQGEMGVGKTLEIKGINGNIHAELSSNGRAEVLATKHGHRHDSKSVEIRVVEHGNGVTICAVYPSVSGRPNECVAGDGEGMNVHNNDVSVDFAVRLPAGVRFVGRTVNGQVQTSALSGEVAANTVNGNILISTSSYAQGGTVNGSVTASLGSFNWPHSVEFETVNGSITLELPAAASTQFEAETVNGNISTDFPLTVQGKLSPKHISGTIGGGGGRQLLLKTVNGSIELRRAH
;
A
#
# COMPACT_ATOMS: atom_id res chain seq x y z
N MET A 1 9.26 91.04 43.74
CA MET A 1 7.99 90.99 43.08
C MET A 1 7.99 89.84 42.07
N ARG A 2 7.75 88.65 42.54
CA ARG A 2 7.75 87.44 41.70
C ARG A 2 6.37 86.79 41.84
N LYS A 3 5.62 86.70 40.75
CA LYS A 3 4.34 86.01 40.65
C LYS A 3 4.59 84.47 40.59
N LEU A 4 4.06 83.75 41.55
CA LEU A 4 4.05 82.28 41.54
C LEU A 4 2.76 81.84 40.86
N SER A 5 2.90 81.09 39.74
CA SER A 5 1.77 80.56 38.98
C SER A 5 1.59 79.13 39.37
N LEU A 6 0.45 78.79 39.97
CA LEU A 6 0.10 77.40 40.42
C LEU A 6 -0.48 76.64 39.22
N ILE A 7 0.20 75.62 38.78
CA ILE A 7 -0.30 74.69 37.75
C ILE A 7 -0.92 73.49 38.45
N LEU A 8 -2.25 73.38 38.34
CA LEU A 8 -3.00 72.16 38.79
C LEU A 8 -2.85 71.09 37.73
N MET A 9 -2.16 70.01 38.12
CA MET A 9 -2.04 68.82 37.29
C MET A 9 -3.18 67.85 37.66
N VAL A 10 -4.16 67.72 36.74
CA VAL A 10 -5.25 66.75 36.84
C VAL A 10 -4.73 65.41 36.31
N TRP A 11 -4.58 64.43 37.15
CA TRP A 11 -4.28 63.06 36.78
C TRP A 11 -5.55 62.34 36.37
N LEU A 12 -5.70 62.07 35.07
CA LEU A 12 -6.75 61.19 34.54
C LEU A 12 -6.30 59.76 34.68
N ILE A 13 -6.90 59.02 35.62
CA ILE A 13 -6.66 57.60 35.77
C ILE A 13 -7.47 56.87 34.69
N LEU A 14 -6.79 56.42 33.62
CA LEU A 14 -7.35 55.47 32.64
C LEU A 14 -7.28 54.06 33.25
N MET A 15 -8.43 53.52 33.67
CA MET A 15 -8.54 52.08 33.96
C MET A 15 -8.59 51.30 32.63
N PRO A 16 -7.76 50.24 32.46
CA PRO A 16 -7.92 49.37 31.32
C PRO A 16 -9.13 48.47 31.53
N VAL A 17 -10.10 48.54 30.62
CA VAL A 17 -11.20 47.57 30.50
C VAL A 17 -10.59 46.25 30.01
N ALA A 18 -10.43 45.27 30.89
CA ALA A 18 -10.05 43.94 30.52
C ALA A 18 -11.21 43.23 29.80
N THR A 19 -11.16 43.17 28.47
CA THR A 19 -12.07 42.32 27.71
C THR A 19 -11.66 40.84 27.93
N VAL A 20 -12.44 40.13 28.70
CA VAL A 20 -12.33 38.66 28.81
C VAL A 20 -12.86 38.06 27.50
N SER A 21 -11.96 37.74 26.61
CA SER A 21 -12.28 36.91 25.44
C SER A 21 -12.51 35.48 25.89
N LEU A 22 -13.77 35.08 25.94
CA LEU A 22 -14.16 33.68 26.17
C LEU A 22 -13.75 32.88 24.88
N LEU A 23 -12.56 32.30 24.91
CA LEU A 23 -12.15 31.32 23.91
C LEU A 23 -13.01 30.08 24.11
N ALA A 24 -14.00 29.89 23.24
CA ALA A 24 -14.68 28.63 23.09
C ALA A 24 -13.63 27.57 22.76
N ALA A 25 -13.27 26.74 23.73
CA ALA A 25 -12.46 25.54 23.49
C ALA A 25 -13.29 24.58 22.68
N GLY A 26 -13.20 24.72 21.33
CA GLY A 26 -13.63 23.67 20.44
C GLY A 26 -12.84 22.41 20.82
N HIS A 27 -13.53 21.30 21.06
CA HIS A 27 -12.93 19.98 21.19
C HIS A 27 -12.30 19.63 19.85
N LEU A 28 -11.08 20.08 19.61
CA LEU A 28 -10.22 19.51 18.58
C LEU A 28 -9.88 18.10 19.10
N GLY A 29 -10.51 17.09 18.51
CA GLY A 29 -10.13 15.71 18.74
C GLY A 29 -8.63 15.60 18.50
N PHE A 30 -7.88 15.24 19.53
CA PHE A 30 -6.44 15.00 19.40
C PHE A 30 -6.26 13.76 18.54
N VAL A 31 -5.87 13.95 17.27
CA VAL A 31 -5.36 12.85 16.46
C VAL A 31 -3.99 12.52 17.03
N SER A 32 -3.85 11.37 17.67
CA SER A 32 -2.54 10.89 18.11
C SER A 32 -1.80 10.36 16.89
N GLN A 33 -0.65 10.94 16.59
CA GLN A 33 0.25 10.47 15.53
C GLN A 33 1.54 9.99 16.18
N GLU A 34 2.02 8.83 15.74
CA GLU A 34 3.29 8.25 16.18
C GLU A 34 4.00 7.65 14.98
N GLU A 35 5.31 7.82 14.92
CA GLU A 35 6.15 7.34 13.83
C GLU A 35 7.12 6.26 14.31
N PHE A 36 7.32 5.25 13.48
CA PHE A 36 8.32 4.22 13.66
C PHE A 36 9.23 4.21 12.43
N HIS A 37 10.54 4.18 12.67
CA HIS A 37 11.56 4.13 11.62
C HIS A 37 12.40 2.87 11.72
N TRP A 38 12.58 2.20 10.59
CA TRP A 38 13.51 1.08 10.44
C TRP A 38 14.40 1.29 9.22
N GLN A 39 15.66 0.92 9.34
CA GLN A 39 16.63 0.92 8.25
C GLN A 39 17.47 -0.34 8.31
N GLY A 40 17.80 -0.90 7.14
CA GLY A 40 18.61 -2.10 7.03
C GLY A 40 19.33 -2.21 5.68
N GLU A 41 20.34 -3.05 5.65
CA GLU A 41 20.99 -3.45 4.41
C GLU A 41 20.34 -4.72 3.89
N MET A 42 19.91 -4.70 2.63
CA MET A 42 19.25 -5.85 2.01
C MET A 42 19.90 -6.15 0.66
N GLY A 43 20.33 -7.38 0.50
CA GLY A 43 20.91 -7.86 -0.77
C GLY A 43 19.83 -8.24 -1.79
N VAL A 44 20.26 -8.33 -3.05
CA VAL A 44 19.44 -8.83 -4.16
C VAL A 44 18.83 -10.19 -3.83
N GLY A 45 17.55 -10.40 -4.15
CA GLY A 45 16.80 -11.62 -3.88
C GLY A 45 16.31 -11.79 -2.43
N LYS A 46 16.70 -10.91 -1.50
CA LYS A 46 16.08 -10.86 -0.18
C LYS A 46 14.69 -10.23 -0.27
N THR A 47 13.85 -10.55 0.70
CA THR A 47 12.45 -10.09 0.76
C THR A 47 12.26 -9.08 1.88
N LEU A 48 11.66 -7.93 1.58
CA LEU A 48 11.01 -7.10 2.59
C LEU A 48 9.49 -7.30 2.51
N GLU A 49 8.92 -7.79 3.61
CA GLU A 49 7.48 -8.00 3.74
C GLU A 49 6.88 -7.00 4.73
N ILE A 50 5.82 -6.30 4.32
CA ILE A 50 5.02 -5.42 5.16
C ILE A 50 3.64 -6.02 5.36
N LYS A 51 3.21 -6.11 6.61
CA LYS A 51 1.87 -6.58 6.99
C LYS A 51 1.13 -5.54 7.80
N GLY A 52 0.07 -4.99 7.21
CA GLY A 52 -0.88 -4.07 7.83
C GLY A 52 -2.27 -4.67 7.98
N ILE A 53 -3.15 -3.95 8.66
CA ILE A 53 -4.60 -4.21 8.70
C ILE A 53 -5.34 -2.99 8.16
N ASN A 54 -5.17 -1.83 8.78
CA ASN A 54 -5.76 -0.57 8.36
C ASN A 54 -4.63 0.39 7.97
N GLY A 55 -4.72 0.96 6.78
CA GLY A 55 -3.74 1.90 6.25
C GLY A 55 -3.11 1.43 4.94
N ASN A 56 -2.44 2.35 4.28
CA ASN A 56 -1.87 2.17 2.96
C ASN A 56 -0.40 1.72 3.05
N ILE A 57 0.04 1.05 2.01
CA ILE A 57 1.44 0.66 1.85
C ILE A 57 1.94 1.27 0.53
N HIS A 58 2.95 2.12 0.61
CA HIS A 58 3.63 2.68 -0.55
C HIS A 58 5.09 2.29 -0.56
N ALA A 59 5.55 1.65 -1.63
CA ALA A 59 6.93 1.24 -1.79
C ALA A 59 7.55 1.85 -3.05
N GLU A 60 8.75 2.39 -2.93
CA GLU A 60 9.51 3.00 -4.03
C GLU A 60 10.96 2.52 -4.07
N LEU A 61 11.62 2.71 -5.19
CA LEU A 61 13.04 2.40 -5.33
C LEU A 61 13.88 3.35 -4.47
N SER A 62 14.79 2.79 -3.68
CA SER A 62 15.72 3.55 -2.86
C SER A 62 16.78 4.25 -3.72
N SER A 63 17.01 5.52 -3.45
CA SER A 63 18.05 6.31 -4.11
C SER A 63 19.44 6.11 -3.49
N ASN A 64 19.52 5.64 -2.25
CA ASN A 64 20.76 5.48 -1.49
C ASN A 64 21.22 4.01 -1.34
N GLY A 65 20.47 3.06 -1.94
CA GLY A 65 20.77 1.64 -1.90
C GLY A 65 20.51 0.94 -0.56
N ARG A 66 19.82 1.61 0.39
CA ARG A 66 19.41 1.03 1.67
C ARG A 66 17.90 0.78 1.70
N ALA A 67 17.50 -0.21 2.47
CA ALA A 67 16.09 -0.43 2.76
C ALA A 67 15.68 0.46 3.94
N GLU A 68 14.55 1.18 3.78
CA GLU A 68 14.00 2.07 4.79
C GLU A 68 12.49 1.85 4.89
N VAL A 69 11.97 1.85 6.11
CA VAL A 69 10.54 1.78 6.38
C VAL A 69 10.17 2.83 7.40
N LEU A 70 9.24 3.70 7.02
CA LEU A 70 8.56 4.62 7.90
C LEU A 70 7.13 4.12 8.08
N ALA A 71 6.73 3.83 9.32
CA ALA A 71 5.35 3.53 9.66
C ALA A 71 4.76 4.69 10.47
N THR A 72 3.70 5.30 9.95
CA THR A 72 2.99 6.40 10.60
C THR A 72 1.66 5.89 11.12
N LYS A 73 1.46 5.97 12.43
CA LYS A 73 0.25 5.52 13.12
C LYS A 73 -0.70 6.69 13.36
N HIS A 74 -1.98 6.51 13.04
CA HIS A 74 -3.04 7.49 13.24
C HIS A 74 -4.18 6.86 14.03
N GLY A 75 -4.47 7.38 15.22
CA GLY A 75 -5.60 6.96 16.05
C GLY A 75 -6.63 8.07 16.17
N HIS A 76 -7.92 7.76 16.01
CA HIS A 76 -9.03 8.70 16.20
C HIS A 76 -9.75 8.49 17.54
N ARG A 77 -10.13 7.26 17.86
CA ARG A 77 -10.78 6.88 19.13
C ARG A 77 -9.86 6.06 20.01
N HIS A 78 -8.97 5.29 19.40
CA HIS A 78 -7.98 4.48 20.11
C HIS A 78 -6.63 5.18 20.09
N ASP A 79 -5.86 4.97 21.15
CA ASP A 79 -4.49 5.45 21.22
C ASP A 79 -3.65 4.75 20.12
N SER A 80 -2.94 5.52 19.31
CA SER A 80 -2.01 5.00 18.29
C SER A 80 -0.96 4.06 18.89
N LYS A 81 -0.62 4.22 20.18
CA LYS A 81 0.27 3.32 20.93
C LYS A 81 -0.28 1.92 21.15
N SER A 82 -1.60 1.70 20.97
CA SER A 82 -2.19 0.37 21.08
C SER A 82 -1.73 -0.58 19.98
N VAL A 83 -1.22 -0.06 18.85
CA VAL A 83 -0.67 -0.86 17.74
C VAL A 83 0.85 -0.81 17.80
N GLU A 84 1.48 -1.98 17.90
CA GLU A 84 2.93 -2.13 17.94
C GLU A 84 3.48 -2.44 16.55
N ILE A 85 4.59 -1.80 16.16
CA ILE A 85 5.32 -2.19 14.96
C ILE A 85 6.41 -3.18 15.37
N ARG A 86 6.32 -4.40 14.83
CA ARG A 86 7.29 -5.47 15.10
C ARG A 86 8.10 -5.78 13.85
N VAL A 87 9.39 -5.97 14.05
CA VAL A 87 10.35 -6.37 13.02
C VAL A 87 10.81 -7.79 13.32
N VAL A 88 10.71 -8.65 12.33
CA VAL A 88 11.17 -10.04 12.39
C VAL A 88 12.17 -10.28 11.26
N GLU A 89 13.43 -10.46 11.64
CA GLU A 89 14.49 -10.85 10.71
C GLU A 89 14.52 -12.38 10.55
N HIS A 90 14.68 -12.84 9.34
CA HIS A 90 14.74 -14.27 9.00
C HIS A 90 15.72 -14.52 7.84
N GLY A 91 16.01 -15.80 7.57
CA GLY A 91 17.02 -16.18 6.56
C GLY A 91 16.78 -15.63 5.16
N ASN A 92 15.50 -15.35 4.79
CA ASN A 92 15.12 -14.83 3.48
C ASN A 92 14.94 -13.30 3.44
N GLY A 93 15.00 -12.62 4.59
CA GLY A 93 14.78 -11.16 4.63
C GLY A 93 14.20 -10.65 5.94
N VAL A 94 13.32 -9.67 5.83
CA VAL A 94 12.71 -8.98 6.97
C VAL A 94 11.21 -8.87 6.78
N THR A 95 10.44 -9.17 7.84
CA THR A 95 8.99 -8.94 7.90
C THR A 95 8.70 -7.86 8.95
N ILE A 96 7.96 -6.83 8.57
CA ILE A 96 7.54 -5.74 9.46
C ILE A 96 6.01 -5.72 9.53
N CYS A 97 5.46 -5.84 10.73
CA CYS A 97 4.03 -5.94 10.95
C CYS A 97 3.52 -4.82 11.85
N ALA A 98 2.35 -4.27 11.52
CA ALA A 98 1.52 -3.55 12.47
C ALA A 98 0.72 -4.57 13.29
N VAL A 99 1.11 -4.79 14.55
CA VAL A 99 0.51 -5.78 15.44
C VAL A 99 -0.55 -5.11 16.31
N TYR A 100 -1.80 -5.45 16.07
CA TYR A 100 -2.96 -4.93 16.77
C TYR A 100 -3.25 -5.73 18.05
N PRO A 101 -3.91 -5.13 19.06
CA PRO A 101 -4.38 -5.88 20.23
C PRO A 101 -5.30 -7.01 19.83
N SER A 102 -5.13 -8.18 20.43
CA SER A 102 -5.99 -9.34 20.23
C SER A 102 -7.16 -9.33 21.23
N VAL A 103 -8.33 -9.76 20.76
CA VAL A 103 -9.54 -9.93 21.61
C VAL A 103 -9.76 -11.37 22.06
N SER A 104 -9.04 -12.34 21.51
CA SER A 104 -9.32 -13.78 21.71
C SER A 104 -8.47 -14.47 22.77
N GLY A 105 -7.73 -13.72 23.59
CA GLY A 105 -6.83 -14.30 24.60
C GLY A 105 -5.53 -14.90 24.03
N ARG A 106 -5.39 -15.03 22.70
CA ARG A 106 -4.13 -15.30 22.02
C ARG A 106 -3.56 -13.99 21.48
N PRO A 107 -2.34 -13.62 21.80
CA PRO A 107 -1.72 -12.43 21.23
C PRO A 107 -1.57 -12.58 19.71
N ASN A 108 -1.78 -11.49 18.98
CA ASN A 108 -1.40 -11.43 17.57
C ASN A 108 0.13 -11.41 17.46
N GLU A 109 0.66 -12.13 16.48
CA GLU A 109 2.10 -12.26 16.27
C GLU A 109 2.50 -11.77 14.88
N CYS A 110 3.70 -11.24 14.76
CA CYS A 110 4.32 -10.95 13.47
C CYS A 110 5.05 -12.19 12.97
N VAL A 111 4.53 -12.82 11.93
CA VAL A 111 5.08 -14.04 11.35
C VAL A 111 5.37 -13.79 9.87
N ALA A 112 6.52 -14.25 9.38
CA ALA A 112 6.90 -14.16 7.99
C ALA A 112 6.05 -15.07 7.09
N GLY A 113 5.76 -14.62 5.86
CA GLY A 113 5.03 -15.40 4.86
C GLY A 113 3.52 -15.48 5.12
N ASP A 114 2.88 -16.56 4.69
CA ASP A 114 1.42 -16.76 4.73
C ASP A 114 0.90 -17.23 6.10
N GLY A 115 1.52 -16.76 7.19
CA GLY A 115 1.08 -17.06 8.56
C GLY A 115 -0.37 -16.65 8.84
N GLU A 116 -0.92 -17.14 9.97
CA GLU A 116 -2.28 -16.82 10.41
C GLU A 116 -2.53 -15.30 10.42
N GLY A 117 -3.72 -14.90 9.97
CA GLY A 117 -4.17 -13.50 10.01
C GLY A 117 -4.29 -13.01 11.46
N MET A 118 -4.11 -11.71 11.66
CA MET A 118 -4.33 -11.10 12.98
C MET A 118 -5.81 -11.03 13.31
N ASN A 119 -6.16 -11.35 14.55
CA ASN A 119 -7.52 -11.20 15.06
C ASN A 119 -7.67 -9.78 15.64
N VAL A 120 -8.33 -8.91 14.88
CA VAL A 120 -8.55 -7.50 15.26
C VAL A 120 -10.04 -7.22 15.35
N HIS A 121 -10.47 -6.60 16.44
CA HIS A 121 -11.84 -6.19 16.63
C HIS A 121 -11.89 -4.77 17.21
N ASN A 122 -12.71 -3.92 16.58
CA ASN A 122 -13.07 -2.60 17.09
C ASN A 122 -11.87 -1.67 17.37
N ASN A 123 -10.83 -1.71 16.54
CA ASN A 123 -9.68 -0.82 16.60
C ASN A 123 -9.60 0.04 15.33
N ASP A 124 -9.61 1.36 15.49
CA ASP A 124 -9.62 2.33 14.40
C ASP A 124 -8.25 2.97 14.12
N VAL A 125 -7.20 2.43 14.71
CA VAL A 125 -5.84 2.87 14.39
C VAL A 125 -5.50 2.44 12.97
N SER A 126 -5.06 3.38 12.15
CA SER A 126 -4.47 3.12 10.85
C SER A 126 -2.95 3.26 10.91
N VAL A 127 -2.25 2.44 10.13
CA VAL A 127 -0.79 2.48 10.00
C VAL A 127 -0.44 2.57 8.52
N ASP A 128 0.03 3.73 8.10
CA ASP A 128 0.53 3.93 6.74
C ASP A 128 2.03 3.62 6.69
N PHE A 129 2.42 2.82 5.70
CA PHE A 129 3.82 2.44 5.49
C PHE A 129 4.38 3.11 4.24
N ALA A 130 5.46 3.89 4.43
CA ALA A 130 6.31 4.37 3.34
C ALA A 130 7.62 3.57 3.34
N VAL A 131 7.89 2.90 2.21
CA VAL A 131 8.98 1.92 2.06
C VAL A 131 9.90 2.35 0.94
N ARG A 132 11.22 2.31 1.19
CA ARG A 132 12.25 2.47 0.17
C ARG A 132 13.07 1.19 0.08
N LEU A 133 13.26 0.69 -1.13
CA LEU A 133 13.91 -0.60 -1.36
C LEU A 133 15.10 -0.50 -2.30
N PRO A 134 16.24 -1.14 -1.98
CA PRO A 134 17.32 -1.31 -2.93
C PRO A 134 16.88 -2.09 -4.16
N ALA A 135 17.63 -1.90 -5.25
CA ALA A 135 17.43 -2.63 -6.48
C ALA A 135 17.53 -4.16 -6.26
N GLY A 136 16.60 -4.91 -6.87
CA GLY A 136 16.59 -6.37 -6.85
C GLY A 136 16.08 -7.01 -5.54
N VAL A 137 15.67 -6.22 -4.56
CA VAL A 137 14.98 -6.71 -3.35
C VAL A 137 13.53 -7.03 -3.71
N ARG A 138 13.05 -8.21 -3.32
CA ARG A 138 11.65 -8.62 -3.46
C ARG A 138 10.80 -7.87 -2.45
N PHE A 139 9.66 -7.32 -2.91
CA PHE A 139 8.69 -6.66 -2.05
C PHE A 139 7.42 -7.49 -1.89
N VAL A 140 6.94 -7.62 -0.65
CA VAL A 140 5.64 -8.20 -0.33
C VAL A 140 4.85 -7.21 0.51
N GLY A 141 3.73 -6.71 -0.02
CA GLY A 141 2.84 -5.77 0.68
C GLY A 141 1.48 -6.41 0.93
N ARG A 142 1.06 -6.49 2.20
CA ARG A 142 -0.22 -7.06 2.61
C ARG A 142 -0.95 -6.13 3.56
N THR A 143 -2.20 -5.80 3.25
CA THR A 143 -3.09 -5.06 4.16
C THR A 143 -4.52 -5.61 4.04
N VAL A 144 -5.42 -5.16 4.88
CA VAL A 144 -6.85 -5.52 4.78
C VAL A 144 -7.64 -4.32 4.26
N ASN A 145 -7.50 -3.18 4.89
CA ASN A 145 -8.21 -1.95 4.54
C ASN A 145 -7.20 -0.87 4.15
N GLY A 146 -6.85 -0.82 2.88
CA GLY A 146 -5.90 0.15 2.35
C GLY A 146 -5.39 -0.25 0.97
N GLN A 147 -4.77 0.69 0.32
CA GLN A 147 -4.13 0.52 -0.98
C GLN A 147 -2.71 -0.02 -0.81
N VAL A 148 -2.30 -0.88 -1.73
CA VAL A 148 -0.89 -1.24 -1.91
C VAL A 148 -0.39 -0.63 -3.21
N GLN A 149 0.59 0.24 -3.12
CA GLN A 149 1.18 0.92 -4.27
C GLN A 149 2.69 0.69 -4.32
N THR A 150 3.21 0.38 -5.50
CA THR A 150 4.65 0.37 -5.75
C THR A 150 5.00 1.28 -6.92
N SER A 151 6.14 1.97 -6.81
CA SER A 151 6.61 2.92 -7.81
C SER A 151 8.03 2.57 -8.24
N ALA A 152 8.17 2.20 -9.53
CA ALA A 152 9.44 1.95 -10.19
C ALA A 152 10.39 0.98 -9.45
N LEU A 153 9.86 -0.03 -8.79
CA LEU A 153 10.68 -1.08 -8.17
C LEU A 153 11.44 -1.86 -9.25
N SER A 154 12.52 -2.53 -8.85
CA SER A 154 13.30 -3.37 -9.77
C SER A 154 13.36 -4.85 -9.35
N GLY A 155 12.73 -5.20 -8.24
CA GLY A 155 12.55 -6.56 -7.76
C GLY A 155 11.17 -7.13 -8.05
N GLU A 156 10.97 -8.43 -7.75
CA GLU A 156 9.66 -9.06 -7.75
C GLU A 156 8.73 -8.36 -6.74
N VAL A 157 7.45 -8.20 -7.10
CA VAL A 157 6.41 -7.63 -6.24
C VAL A 157 5.28 -8.63 -6.02
N ALA A 158 4.87 -8.80 -4.76
CA ALA A 158 3.62 -9.47 -4.41
C ALA A 158 2.76 -8.50 -3.56
N ALA A 159 1.55 -8.21 -4.00
CA ALA A 159 0.67 -7.24 -3.34
C ALA A 159 -0.72 -7.84 -3.09
N ASN A 160 -1.19 -7.77 -1.84
CA ASN A 160 -2.50 -8.29 -1.47
C ASN A 160 -3.23 -7.32 -0.54
N THR A 161 -4.51 -7.13 -0.80
CA THR A 161 -5.41 -6.39 0.08
C THR A 161 -6.80 -7.03 0.05
N VAL A 162 -7.69 -6.63 0.95
CA VAL A 162 -9.10 -7.01 0.89
C VAL A 162 -9.93 -5.85 0.38
N ASN A 163 -9.78 -4.68 0.98
CA ASN A 163 -10.53 -3.48 0.63
C ASN A 163 -9.55 -2.36 0.24
N GLY A 164 -9.19 -2.33 -1.03
CA GLY A 164 -8.29 -1.33 -1.58
C GLY A 164 -7.82 -1.69 -2.97
N ASN A 165 -7.26 -0.71 -3.65
CA ASN A 165 -6.67 -0.91 -4.96
C ASN A 165 -5.22 -1.40 -4.84
N ILE A 166 -4.78 -2.11 -5.86
CA ILE A 166 -3.39 -2.49 -6.04
C ILE A 166 -2.84 -1.76 -7.26
N LEU A 167 -1.78 -0.98 -7.06
CA LEU A 167 -1.05 -0.29 -8.14
C LEU A 167 0.40 -0.74 -8.11
N ILE A 168 0.83 -1.41 -9.16
CA ILE A 168 2.20 -1.95 -9.25
C ILE A 168 2.94 -1.34 -10.43
N SER A 169 4.15 -0.85 -10.17
CA SER A 169 5.14 -0.54 -11.19
C SER A 169 6.47 -1.16 -10.81
N THR A 170 6.96 -2.10 -11.63
CA THR A 170 8.25 -2.75 -11.46
C THR A 170 8.91 -3.07 -12.80
N SER A 171 10.23 -2.96 -12.89
CA SER A 171 10.98 -3.46 -14.05
C SER A 171 11.14 -4.99 -14.08
N SER A 172 10.70 -5.67 -13.01
CA SER A 172 10.64 -7.12 -12.91
C SER A 172 9.24 -7.64 -13.21
N TYR A 173 8.78 -8.64 -12.51
CA TYR A 173 7.44 -9.20 -12.57
C TYR A 173 6.73 -9.07 -11.23
N ALA A 174 5.40 -9.23 -11.25
CA ALA A 174 4.59 -9.12 -10.05
C ALA A 174 3.38 -10.03 -10.09
N GLN A 175 2.80 -10.25 -8.92
CA GLN A 175 1.50 -10.89 -8.72
C GLN A 175 0.71 -10.12 -7.66
N GLY A 176 -0.61 -10.25 -7.68
CA GLY A 176 -1.40 -9.56 -6.68
C GLY A 176 -2.88 -9.82 -6.73
N GLY A 177 -3.54 -9.66 -5.58
CA GLY A 177 -4.96 -9.91 -5.44
C GLY A 177 -5.65 -8.99 -4.45
N THR A 178 -6.91 -8.65 -4.77
CA THR A 178 -7.79 -7.90 -3.88
C THR A 178 -9.21 -8.49 -3.93
N VAL A 179 -10.03 -8.19 -2.94
CA VAL A 179 -11.44 -8.55 -3.00
C VAL A 179 -12.28 -7.38 -3.51
N ASN A 180 -12.12 -6.21 -2.92
CA ASN A 180 -12.87 -5.01 -3.27
C ASN A 180 -11.89 -3.89 -3.69
N GLY A 181 -11.60 -3.85 -4.98
CA GLY A 181 -10.70 -2.89 -5.58
C GLY A 181 -10.20 -3.35 -6.94
N SER A 182 -9.57 -2.46 -7.65
CA SER A 182 -8.98 -2.75 -8.96
C SER A 182 -7.49 -3.03 -8.82
N VAL A 183 -6.97 -3.83 -9.75
CA VAL A 183 -5.55 -4.12 -9.89
C VAL A 183 -5.04 -3.44 -11.16
N THR A 184 -4.04 -2.59 -11.01
CA THR A 184 -3.32 -1.96 -12.13
C THR A 184 -1.85 -2.28 -11.98
N ALA A 185 -1.24 -2.93 -12.96
CA ALA A 185 0.16 -3.29 -12.90
C ALA A 185 0.88 -3.02 -14.22
N SER A 186 2.10 -2.48 -14.13
CA SER A 186 3.04 -2.32 -15.25
C SER A 186 4.29 -3.14 -14.93
N LEU A 187 4.58 -4.14 -15.77
CA LEU A 187 5.68 -5.09 -15.60
C LEU A 187 6.74 -4.86 -16.67
N GLY A 188 8.00 -4.76 -16.26
CA GLY A 188 9.13 -4.63 -17.18
C GLY A 188 9.68 -5.97 -17.68
N SER A 189 9.24 -7.11 -17.11
CA SER A 189 9.68 -8.44 -17.50
C SER A 189 8.51 -9.39 -17.69
N PHE A 190 8.64 -10.30 -18.64
CA PHE A 190 7.74 -11.43 -18.85
C PHE A 190 8.43 -12.79 -18.64
N ASN A 191 9.69 -12.77 -18.18
CA ASN A 191 10.44 -13.97 -17.86
C ASN A 191 10.38 -14.26 -16.35
N TRP A 192 9.29 -14.89 -15.93
CA TRP A 192 9.06 -15.26 -14.55
C TRP A 192 9.31 -16.76 -14.29
N PRO A 193 9.77 -17.13 -13.08
CA PRO A 193 10.14 -18.52 -12.77
C PRO A 193 8.95 -19.44 -12.49
N HIS A 194 7.77 -18.88 -12.20
CA HIS A 194 6.51 -19.57 -11.91
C HIS A 194 5.35 -18.87 -12.59
N SER A 195 4.16 -19.43 -12.56
CA SER A 195 2.96 -18.76 -13.06
C SER A 195 2.67 -17.48 -12.25
N VAL A 196 2.24 -16.44 -12.94
CA VAL A 196 1.90 -15.13 -12.38
C VAL A 196 0.40 -14.96 -12.42
N GLU A 197 -0.19 -14.53 -11.31
CA GLU A 197 -1.62 -14.36 -11.16
C GLU A 197 -1.97 -12.98 -10.65
N PHE A 198 -3.01 -12.39 -11.27
CA PHE A 198 -3.69 -11.21 -10.76
C PHE A 198 -5.17 -11.50 -10.64
N GLU A 199 -5.73 -11.24 -9.46
CA GLU A 199 -7.12 -11.54 -9.16
C GLU A 199 -7.83 -10.41 -8.42
N THR A 200 -9.13 -10.27 -8.69
CA THR A 200 -10.02 -9.45 -7.89
C THR A 200 -11.42 -10.05 -7.90
N VAL A 201 -12.24 -9.72 -6.91
CA VAL A 201 -13.66 -10.10 -6.94
C VAL A 201 -14.50 -8.95 -7.48
N ASN A 202 -14.35 -7.77 -6.91
CA ASN A 202 -15.11 -6.57 -7.29
C ASN A 202 -14.16 -5.46 -7.74
N GLY A 203 -13.78 -5.51 -9.00
CA GLY A 203 -12.88 -4.53 -9.62
C GLY A 203 -12.36 -5.00 -10.96
N SER A 204 -11.68 -4.13 -11.66
CA SER A 204 -11.08 -4.42 -12.96
C SER A 204 -9.58 -4.71 -12.82
N ILE A 205 -9.04 -5.46 -13.77
CA ILE A 205 -7.61 -5.73 -13.88
C ILE A 205 -7.10 -5.05 -15.14
N THR A 206 -6.13 -4.15 -14.99
CA THR A 206 -5.37 -3.55 -16.09
C THR A 206 -3.91 -3.93 -15.94
N LEU A 207 -3.40 -4.68 -16.90
CA LEU A 207 -2.00 -5.13 -16.88
C LEU A 207 -1.28 -4.63 -18.13
N GLU A 208 -0.14 -3.99 -17.93
CA GLU A 208 0.75 -3.56 -19.00
C GLU A 208 2.00 -4.43 -19.02
N LEU A 209 2.32 -5.00 -20.20
CA LEU A 209 3.48 -5.83 -20.45
C LEU A 209 4.37 -5.24 -21.54
N PRO A 210 5.69 -5.55 -21.56
CA PRO A 210 6.57 -5.21 -22.67
C PRO A 210 6.01 -5.68 -24.01
N ALA A 211 6.23 -4.90 -25.06
CA ALA A 211 5.74 -5.21 -26.42
C ALA A 211 6.23 -6.58 -26.94
N ALA A 212 7.39 -7.05 -26.47
CA ALA A 212 7.98 -8.35 -26.82
C ALA A 212 7.49 -9.52 -25.94
N ALA A 213 6.47 -9.31 -25.10
CA ALA A 213 5.98 -10.36 -24.21
C ALA A 213 5.61 -11.64 -24.96
N SER A 214 6.01 -12.78 -24.38
CA SER A 214 5.75 -14.12 -24.90
C SER A 214 5.42 -15.05 -23.74
N THR A 215 4.15 -15.48 -23.64
CA THR A 215 3.64 -16.24 -22.51
C THR A 215 2.38 -17.00 -22.86
N GLN A 216 2.06 -18.04 -22.07
CA GLN A 216 0.72 -18.61 -22.04
C GLN A 216 -0.19 -17.64 -21.28
N PHE A 217 -1.37 -17.38 -21.83
CA PHE A 217 -2.32 -16.40 -21.31
C PHE A 217 -3.67 -17.02 -21.05
N GLU A 218 -4.22 -16.76 -19.89
CA GLU A 218 -5.58 -17.10 -19.53
C GLU A 218 -6.22 -15.94 -18.78
N ALA A 219 -7.39 -15.52 -19.24
CA ALA A 219 -8.19 -14.47 -18.61
C ALA A 219 -9.63 -14.91 -18.46
N GLU A 220 -10.21 -14.67 -17.29
CA GLU A 220 -11.58 -15.03 -16.94
C GLU A 220 -12.29 -13.90 -16.20
N THR A 221 -13.52 -13.58 -16.64
CA THR A 221 -14.45 -12.69 -15.92
C THR A 221 -15.85 -13.28 -15.94
N VAL A 222 -16.62 -13.06 -14.88
CA VAL A 222 -18.06 -13.43 -14.87
C VAL A 222 -18.90 -12.28 -15.39
N ASN A 223 -18.68 -11.06 -14.88
CA ASN A 223 -19.44 -9.86 -15.23
C ASN A 223 -18.50 -8.74 -15.69
N GLY A 224 -18.11 -8.77 -16.96
CA GLY A 224 -17.20 -7.78 -17.54
C GLY A 224 -16.81 -8.14 -18.98
N ASN A 225 -15.80 -7.50 -19.50
CA ASN A 225 -15.24 -7.78 -20.82
C ASN A 225 -13.74 -8.02 -20.71
N ILE A 226 -13.21 -8.80 -21.63
CA ILE A 226 -11.76 -9.03 -21.75
C ILE A 226 -11.29 -8.37 -23.05
N SER A 227 -10.26 -7.54 -22.97
CA SER A 227 -9.61 -6.88 -24.10
C SER A 227 -8.10 -7.01 -24.02
N THR A 228 -7.43 -7.02 -25.17
CA THR A 228 -5.97 -7.08 -25.23
C THR A 228 -5.44 -6.40 -26.49
N ASP A 229 -4.30 -5.71 -26.35
CA ASP A 229 -3.53 -5.13 -27.45
C ASP A 229 -2.61 -6.15 -28.13
N PHE A 230 -2.42 -7.31 -27.52
CA PHE A 230 -1.55 -8.35 -28.06
C PHE A 230 -2.30 -9.25 -29.06
N PRO A 231 -1.68 -9.61 -30.18
CA PRO A 231 -2.19 -10.69 -31.01
C PRO A 231 -2.17 -12.01 -30.24
N LEU A 232 -3.31 -12.68 -30.15
CA LEU A 232 -3.45 -13.95 -29.46
C LEU A 232 -3.57 -15.10 -30.47
N THR A 233 -2.80 -16.16 -30.23
CA THR A 233 -3.09 -17.47 -30.82
C THR A 233 -3.98 -18.24 -29.86
N VAL A 234 -5.27 -18.31 -30.17
CA VAL A 234 -6.27 -18.92 -29.28
C VAL A 234 -6.32 -20.41 -29.46
N GLN A 235 -6.37 -21.16 -28.36
CA GLN A 235 -6.60 -22.59 -28.35
C GLN A 235 -8.00 -22.85 -27.79
N GLY A 236 -8.87 -23.41 -28.62
CA GLY A 236 -10.23 -23.74 -28.23
C GLY A 236 -11.29 -22.70 -28.60
N LYS A 237 -12.40 -22.63 -27.84
CA LYS A 237 -13.54 -21.76 -28.12
C LYS A 237 -13.34 -20.40 -27.45
N LEU A 238 -13.34 -19.35 -28.27
CA LEU A 238 -13.38 -17.97 -27.79
C LEU A 238 -14.70 -17.67 -27.09
N SER A 239 -14.63 -17.13 -25.89
CA SER A 239 -15.77 -16.55 -25.16
C SER A 239 -15.43 -15.13 -24.71
N PRO A 240 -16.35 -14.17 -24.75
CA PRO A 240 -16.10 -12.84 -24.21
C PRO A 240 -15.76 -12.82 -22.71
N LYS A 241 -16.02 -13.93 -22.01
CA LYS A 241 -15.81 -14.10 -20.56
C LYS A 241 -14.62 -14.99 -20.20
N HIS A 242 -14.08 -15.70 -21.17
CA HIS A 242 -12.92 -16.57 -20.98
C HIS A 242 -12.10 -16.64 -22.27
N ILE A 243 -10.84 -16.27 -22.14
CA ILE A 243 -9.87 -16.31 -23.24
C ILE A 243 -8.66 -17.10 -22.75
N SER A 244 -8.31 -18.16 -23.49
CA SER A 244 -7.08 -18.91 -23.28
C SER A 244 -6.30 -19.00 -24.59
N GLY A 245 -4.99 -18.79 -24.53
CA GLY A 245 -4.15 -18.79 -25.72
C GLY A 245 -2.69 -18.46 -25.39
N THR A 246 -1.98 -18.05 -26.43
CA THR A 246 -0.59 -17.63 -26.32
C THR A 246 -0.39 -16.23 -26.87
N ILE A 247 0.46 -15.48 -26.20
CA ILE A 247 1.00 -14.19 -26.64
C ILE A 247 2.39 -14.44 -27.20
N GLY A 248 2.71 -13.87 -28.37
CA GLY A 248 4.00 -14.06 -29.02
C GLY A 248 4.28 -15.52 -29.36
N GLY A 249 5.48 -16.01 -29.09
CA GLY A 249 5.87 -17.41 -29.34
C GLY A 249 5.30 -18.44 -28.38
N GLY A 250 4.56 -18.02 -27.33
CA GLY A 250 3.94 -18.90 -26.36
C GLY A 250 4.91 -19.61 -25.41
N GLY A 251 6.15 -19.17 -25.35
CA GLY A 251 7.14 -19.68 -24.37
C GLY A 251 6.89 -19.13 -22.97
N GLY A 252 7.43 -19.80 -21.96
CA GLY A 252 7.40 -19.31 -20.57
C GLY A 252 6.27 -19.90 -19.73
N ARG A 253 6.07 -19.30 -18.56
CA ARG A 253 5.05 -19.67 -17.59
C ARG A 253 3.74 -18.97 -17.87
N GLN A 254 2.67 -19.43 -17.27
CA GLN A 254 1.33 -18.92 -17.47
C GLN A 254 1.11 -17.56 -16.80
N LEU A 255 0.43 -16.66 -17.51
CA LEU A 255 -0.19 -15.44 -16.97
C LEU A 255 -1.68 -15.69 -16.79
N LEU A 256 -2.17 -15.51 -15.58
CA LEU A 256 -3.53 -15.76 -15.18
C LEU A 256 -4.18 -14.49 -14.66
N LEU A 257 -5.28 -14.06 -15.28
CA LEU A 257 -6.04 -12.87 -14.89
C LEU A 257 -7.48 -13.26 -14.59
N LYS A 258 -7.94 -13.02 -13.35
CA LYS A 258 -9.29 -13.41 -12.92
C LYS A 258 -10.03 -12.29 -12.22
N THR A 259 -11.27 -12.05 -12.63
CA THR A 259 -12.19 -11.18 -11.89
C THR A 259 -13.60 -11.77 -11.90
N VAL A 260 -14.42 -11.40 -10.91
CA VAL A 260 -15.84 -11.76 -10.92
C VAL A 260 -16.66 -10.60 -11.50
N ASN A 261 -16.51 -9.41 -10.95
CA ASN A 261 -17.25 -8.21 -11.33
C ASN A 261 -16.29 -7.11 -11.79
N GLY A 262 -15.94 -7.13 -13.07
CA GLY A 262 -15.04 -6.13 -13.65
C GLY A 262 -14.49 -6.57 -15.00
N SER A 263 -13.82 -5.67 -15.70
CA SER A 263 -13.19 -5.94 -16.96
C SER A 263 -11.70 -6.26 -16.81
N ILE A 264 -11.17 -7.03 -17.74
CA ILE A 264 -9.74 -7.34 -17.83
C ILE A 264 -9.20 -6.68 -19.09
N GLU A 265 -8.14 -5.90 -18.93
CA GLU A 265 -7.46 -5.21 -20.02
C GLU A 265 -5.97 -5.52 -19.97
N LEU A 266 -5.47 -6.13 -21.04
CA LEU A 266 -4.04 -6.41 -21.22
C LEU A 266 -3.47 -5.46 -22.26
N ARG A 267 -2.63 -4.54 -21.81
CA ARG A 267 -2.03 -3.47 -22.62
C ARG A 267 -0.60 -3.79 -22.99
N ARG A 268 -0.19 -3.22 -24.12
CA ARG A 268 1.20 -3.24 -24.57
C ARG A 268 1.88 -1.95 -24.16
N ALA A 269 3.03 -2.05 -23.48
CA ALA A 269 3.89 -0.91 -23.21
C ALA A 269 4.41 -0.29 -24.53
N HIS A 270 4.39 1.03 -24.58
CA HIS A 270 4.84 1.82 -25.73
C HIS A 270 6.34 2.10 -25.71
#